data_704dc307f71f4cca286b7d192f583242
#
_entry.id   704dc307f71f4cca286b7d192f583242
#
_cell.length_a   1.000
_cell.length_b   1.000
_cell.length_c   1.000
_cell.angle_alpha   90.00
_cell.angle_beta   90.00
_cell.angle_gamma   90.00
#
_symmetry.space_group_name_H-M   'P 1'
#
loop_
_entity.id
_entity.type
_entity.pdbx_description
1 polymer ?
#
loop_
_entity_poly.entity_id
_entity_poly.type
_entity_poly.pdbx_seq_one_letter_code
_entity_poly.pdbx_strand_id
1 'polypeptide(L)'
;REGATQKEFDAINARLYRSAWKSQFLSGLMSPVTTFVSKLGYVCVVVLGGSLAAHGTITIGDIQAFISYMSSFTQPITQLAQISTQLQTMAAAAERVFAFLAEPEEPADPALPAPADHIRGDVSFRHVRFGYDPEQPVIHDWSCDVPAGRTVAIVGPTGAGKTTMVKLLMRFYDVDAGAILVDGRDVRDYARGDLRRAFGMVLQDT
;
A
#
# COMPACT_ATOMS: atom_id res chain seq x y z
N ARG A 1 -0.82 -15.24 -29.03
CA ARG A 1 -0.83 -14.33 -27.83
C ARG A 1 0.27 -14.71 -26.85
N GLU A 2 0.47 -15.99 -26.55
CA GLU A 2 1.46 -16.49 -25.60
C GLU A 2 2.91 -16.01 -25.88
N GLY A 3 3.35 -16.15 -27.16
CA GLY A 3 4.70 -15.71 -27.56
C GLY A 3 4.94 -14.18 -27.51
N ALA A 4 3.89 -13.35 -27.60
CA ALA A 4 4.00 -11.91 -27.43
C ALA A 4 4.16 -11.55 -25.95
N THR A 5 3.36 -12.16 -25.08
CA THR A 5 3.41 -11.97 -23.63
C THR A 5 4.76 -12.44 -23.07
N GLN A 6 5.30 -13.55 -23.57
CA GLN A 6 6.61 -14.05 -23.17
C GLN A 6 7.74 -13.08 -23.53
N LYS A 7 7.71 -12.51 -24.73
CA LYS A 7 8.72 -11.49 -25.15
C LYS A 7 8.65 -10.22 -24.28
N GLU A 8 7.46 -9.80 -23.95
CA GLU A 8 7.25 -8.63 -23.07
C GLU A 8 7.77 -8.92 -21.66
N PHE A 9 7.45 -10.09 -21.10
CA PHE A 9 7.97 -10.55 -19.82
C PHE A 9 9.50 -10.60 -19.81
N ASP A 10 10.13 -11.19 -20.83
CA ASP A 10 11.58 -11.29 -20.93
C ASP A 10 12.25 -9.90 -21.02
N ALA A 11 11.63 -8.96 -21.72
CA ALA A 11 12.13 -7.59 -21.81
C ALA A 11 12.06 -6.84 -20.45
N ILE A 12 10.96 -7.01 -19.72
CA ILE A 12 10.77 -6.44 -18.38
C ILE A 12 11.74 -7.08 -17.39
N ASN A 13 11.86 -8.40 -17.42
CA ASN A 13 12.76 -9.16 -16.56
C ASN A 13 14.23 -8.79 -16.80
N ALA A 14 14.66 -8.63 -18.05
CA ALA A 14 16.00 -8.18 -18.40
C ALA A 14 16.30 -6.76 -17.91
N ARG A 15 15.30 -5.87 -17.88
CA ARG A 15 15.42 -4.51 -17.31
C ARG A 15 15.54 -4.57 -15.79
N LEU A 16 14.67 -5.34 -15.14
CA LEU A 16 14.67 -5.55 -13.71
C LEU A 16 16.00 -6.14 -13.23
N TYR A 17 16.47 -7.18 -13.91
CA TYR A 17 17.77 -7.82 -13.61
C TYR A 17 18.92 -6.81 -13.64
N ARG A 18 19.03 -6.01 -14.71
CA ARG A 18 20.10 -5.01 -14.84
C ARG A 18 20.03 -3.93 -13.75
N SER A 19 18.84 -3.48 -13.42
CA SER A 19 18.65 -2.47 -12.37
C SER A 19 18.92 -3.03 -10.98
N ALA A 20 18.39 -4.21 -10.68
CA ALA A 20 18.58 -4.89 -9.42
C ALA A 20 20.06 -5.26 -9.20
N TRP A 21 20.72 -5.83 -10.24
CA TRP A 21 22.13 -6.18 -10.15
C TRP A 21 23.02 -4.98 -9.87
N LYS A 22 22.82 -3.87 -10.60
CA LYS A 22 23.60 -2.64 -10.37
C LYS A 22 23.37 -2.07 -8.98
N SER A 23 22.13 -1.99 -8.54
CA SER A 23 21.77 -1.49 -7.21
C SER A 23 22.39 -2.36 -6.11
N GLN A 24 22.23 -3.68 -6.22
CA GLN A 24 22.75 -4.64 -5.24
C GLN A 24 24.28 -4.66 -5.20
N PHE A 25 24.92 -4.58 -6.36
CA PHE A 25 26.37 -4.54 -6.47
C PHE A 25 26.95 -3.28 -5.83
N LEU A 26 26.42 -2.10 -6.19
CA LEU A 26 26.87 -0.83 -5.63
C LEU A 26 26.65 -0.77 -4.11
N SER A 27 25.46 -1.14 -3.66
CA SER A 27 25.14 -1.18 -2.23
C SER A 27 26.00 -2.19 -1.49
N GLY A 28 26.26 -3.34 -2.09
CA GLY A 28 27.10 -4.39 -1.50
C GLY A 28 28.60 -4.04 -1.42
N LEU A 29 29.08 -3.17 -2.33
CA LEU A 29 30.49 -2.72 -2.33
C LEU A 29 30.79 -1.70 -1.22
N MET A 30 29.81 -0.95 -0.75
CA MET A 30 30.03 0.13 0.22
C MET A 30 30.73 -0.37 1.49
N SER A 31 30.26 -1.47 2.07
CA SER A 31 30.84 -2.04 3.30
C SER A 31 32.27 -2.60 3.10
N PRO A 32 32.55 -3.45 2.10
CA PRO A 32 33.91 -3.93 1.82
C PRO A 32 34.90 -2.79 1.52
N VAL A 33 34.49 -1.80 0.74
CA VAL A 33 35.36 -0.66 0.40
C VAL A 33 35.70 0.16 1.65
N THR A 34 34.68 0.49 2.46
CA THR A 34 34.90 1.21 3.72
C THR A 34 35.81 0.44 4.66
N THR A 35 35.61 -0.89 4.77
CA THR A 35 36.47 -1.76 5.59
C THR A 35 37.91 -1.80 5.05
N PHE A 36 38.07 -1.89 3.73
CA PHE A 36 39.38 -1.90 3.12
C PHE A 36 40.17 -0.61 3.40
N VAL A 37 39.52 0.55 3.18
CA VAL A 37 40.10 1.88 3.45
C VAL A 37 40.48 2.01 4.92
N SER A 38 39.61 1.57 5.84
CA SER A 38 39.89 1.59 7.28
C SER A 38 41.09 0.70 7.66
N LYS A 39 41.19 -0.51 7.07
CA LYS A 39 42.33 -1.41 7.30
C LYS A 39 43.63 -0.87 6.72
N LEU A 40 43.56 -0.21 5.59
CA LEU A 40 44.73 0.44 4.99
C LEU A 40 45.22 1.60 5.86
N GLY A 41 44.29 2.42 6.37
CA GLY A 41 44.61 3.45 7.36
C GLY A 41 45.25 2.86 8.64
N TYR A 42 44.71 1.75 9.15
CA TYR A 42 45.29 1.05 10.29
C TYR A 42 46.75 0.61 10.04
N VAL A 43 47.03 0.02 8.87
CA VAL A 43 48.40 -0.38 8.51
C VAL A 43 49.35 0.81 8.46
N CYS A 44 48.90 1.92 7.85
CA CYS A 44 49.68 3.16 7.81
C CYS A 44 49.99 3.70 9.21
N VAL A 45 49.01 3.71 10.11
CA VAL A 45 49.22 4.15 11.50
C VAL A 45 50.22 3.26 12.24
N VAL A 46 50.10 1.93 12.07
CA VAL A 46 51.02 0.99 12.72
C VAL A 46 52.43 1.13 12.20
N VAL A 47 52.64 1.24 10.89
CA VAL A 47 53.97 1.36 10.27
C VAL A 47 54.63 2.69 10.61
N LEU A 48 53.91 3.81 10.41
CA LEU A 48 54.43 5.14 10.72
C LEU A 48 54.62 5.35 12.22
N GLY A 49 53.60 4.95 13.01
CA GLY A 49 53.66 5.05 14.45
C GLY A 49 54.76 4.20 15.06
N GLY A 50 54.96 2.94 14.58
CA GLY A 50 56.05 2.08 14.98
C GLY A 50 57.43 2.66 14.67
N SER A 51 57.60 3.27 13.50
CA SER A 51 58.84 3.99 13.14
C SER A 51 59.09 5.18 14.07
N LEU A 52 58.10 6.00 14.36
CA LEU A 52 58.23 7.16 15.25
C LEU A 52 58.50 6.71 16.71
N ALA A 53 57.86 5.66 17.16
CA ALA A 53 58.11 5.08 18.48
C ALA A 53 59.53 4.52 18.60
N ALA A 54 60.08 3.84 17.56
CA ALA A 54 61.44 3.36 17.53
C ALA A 54 62.49 4.50 17.62
N HIS A 55 62.15 5.70 17.15
CA HIS A 55 62.97 6.90 17.29
C HIS A 55 62.69 7.69 18.59
N GLY A 56 61.83 7.17 19.47
CA GLY A 56 61.50 7.80 20.74
C GLY A 56 60.64 9.06 20.68
N THR A 57 60.03 9.36 19.51
CA THR A 57 59.22 10.55 19.30
C THR A 57 57.82 10.44 19.90
N ILE A 58 57.26 9.22 19.90
CA ILE A 58 55.95 8.90 20.47
C ILE A 58 56.01 7.59 21.28
N THR A 59 55.03 7.33 22.11
CA THR A 59 54.89 6.10 22.87
C THR A 59 54.02 5.07 22.16
N ILE A 60 54.10 3.78 22.54
CA ILE A 60 53.18 2.76 22.06
C ILE A 60 51.73 3.07 22.47
N GLY A 61 51.54 3.73 23.63
CA GLY A 61 50.23 4.19 24.10
C GLY A 61 49.59 5.21 23.13
N ASP A 62 50.39 6.09 22.57
CA ASP A 62 49.91 7.09 21.58
C ASP A 62 49.40 6.41 20.30
N ILE A 63 50.09 5.36 19.83
CA ILE A 63 49.64 4.55 18.69
C ILE A 63 48.29 3.88 19.01
N GLN A 64 48.17 3.28 20.18
CA GLN A 64 46.93 2.64 20.62
C GLN A 64 45.78 3.64 20.73
N ALA A 65 46.02 4.79 21.32
CA ALA A 65 45.05 5.86 21.43
C ALA A 65 44.59 6.34 20.03
N PHE A 66 45.50 6.54 19.09
CA PHE A 66 45.19 6.98 17.74
C PHE A 66 44.36 5.94 16.97
N ILE A 67 44.68 4.63 17.11
CA ILE A 67 43.88 3.55 16.52
C ILE A 67 42.46 3.55 17.08
N SER A 68 42.29 3.77 18.40
CA SER A 68 41.01 3.87 19.06
C SER A 68 40.20 5.07 18.52
N TYR A 69 40.82 6.23 18.40
CA TYR A 69 40.18 7.44 17.84
C TYR A 69 39.77 7.27 16.39
N MET A 70 40.62 6.66 15.57
CA MET A 70 40.34 6.35 14.19
C MET A 70 39.11 5.43 14.06
N SER A 71 39.03 4.39 14.89
CA SER A 71 37.87 3.48 14.93
C SER A 71 36.59 4.23 15.37
N SER A 72 36.69 5.01 16.45
CA SER A 72 35.56 5.80 16.96
C SER A 72 35.09 6.86 15.98
N PHE A 73 35.94 7.36 15.09
CA PHE A 73 35.57 8.31 14.05
C PHE A 73 34.95 7.65 12.82
N THR A 74 35.45 6.48 12.43
CA THR A 74 34.96 5.74 11.25
C THR A 74 33.57 5.16 11.46
N GLN A 75 33.25 4.74 12.69
CA GLN A 75 31.97 4.14 13.03
C GLN A 75 30.77 5.05 12.75
N PRO A 76 30.71 6.30 13.23
CA PRO A 76 29.56 7.20 12.95
C PRO A 76 29.44 7.55 11.46
N ILE A 77 30.54 7.62 10.71
CA ILE A 77 30.48 7.86 9.26
C ILE A 77 29.75 6.72 8.55
N THR A 78 30.05 5.47 8.91
CA THR A 78 29.37 4.30 8.38
C THR A 78 27.89 4.30 8.75
N GLN A 79 27.55 4.69 9.98
CA GLN A 79 26.16 4.81 10.42
C GLN A 79 25.39 5.89 9.66
N LEU A 80 26.00 7.06 9.40
CA LEU A 80 25.38 8.11 8.59
C LEU A 80 25.05 7.64 7.18
N ALA A 81 25.94 6.87 6.55
CA ALA A 81 25.71 6.29 5.23
C ALA A 81 24.50 5.32 5.24
N GLN A 82 24.35 4.52 6.28
CA GLN A 82 23.21 3.59 6.44
C GLN A 82 21.89 4.35 6.70
N ILE A 83 21.91 5.40 7.51
CA ILE A 83 20.73 6.23 7.79
C ILE A 83 20.17 6.84 6.51
N SER A 84 21.01 7.26 5.58
CA SER A 84 20.55 7.83 4.29
C SER A 84 19.67 6.85 3.51
N THR A 85 20.02 5.57 3.49
CA THR A 85 19.21 4.54 2.82
C THR A 85 17.90 4.27 3.57
N GLN A 86 17.95 4.28 4.91
CA GLN A 86 16.75 4.10 5.74
C GLN A 86 15.76 5.26 5.56
N LEU A 87 16.26 6.50 5.49
CA LEU A 87 15.41 7.69 5.26
C LEU A 87 14.63 7.60 3.95
N GLN A 88 15.24 7.14 2.86
CA GLN A 88 14.55 6.94 1.58
C GLN A 88 13.43 5.89 1.69
N THR A 89 13.69 4.78 2.37
CA THR A 89 12.68 3.74 2.59
C THR A 89 11.54 4.24 3.48
N MET A 90 11.86 4.99 4.53
CA MET A 90 10.87 5.60 5.41
C MET A 90 10.02 6.64 4.69
N ALA A 91 10.62 7.48 3.84
CA ALA A 91 9.89 8.47 3.05
C ALA A 91 8.87 7.78 2.10
N ALA A 92 9.27 6.73 1.40
CA ALA A 92 8.37 5.98 0.53
C ALA A 92 7.24 5.28 1.30
N ALA A 93 7.52 4.77 2.51
CA ALA A 93 6.48 4.20 3.38
C ALA A 93 5.53 5.28 3.91
N ALA A 94 6.05 6.43 4.33
CA ALA A 94 5.27 7.56 4.81
C ALA A 94 4.35 8.11 3.71
N GLU A 95 4.83 8.23 2.47
CA GLU A 95 4.02 8.65 1.33
C GLU A 95 2.78 7.76 1.16
N ARG A 96 2.94 6.43 1.25
CA ARG A 96 1.81 5.49 1.16
C ARG A 96 0.82 5.64 2.31
N VAL A 97 1.33 5.85 3.52
CA VAL A 97 0.48 6.07 4.71
C VAL A 97 -0.29 7.38 4.57
N PHE A 98 0.37 8.46 4.16
CA PHE A 98 -0.31 9.75 3.97
C PHE A 98 -1.27 9.72 2.79
N ALA A 99 -0.96 9.01 1.70
CA ALA A 99 -1.91 8.80 0.60
C ALA A 99 -3.17 8.10 1.10
N PHE A 100 -3.02 7.03 1.91
CA PHE A 100 -4.17 6.35 2.51
C PHE A 100 -4.97 7.25 3.46
N LEU A 101 -4.30 8.04 4.29
CA LEU A 101 -4.97 8.97 5.21
C LEU A 101 -5.64 10.17 4.50
N ALA A 102 -5.20 10.48 3.28
CA ALA A 102 -5.78 11.54 2.46
C ALA A 102 -6.95 11.07 1.58
N GLU A 103 -7.23 9.75 1.57
CA GLU A 103 -8.39 9.23 0.84
C GLU A 103 -9.69 9.86 1.39
N PRO A 104 -10.64 10.19 0.51
CA PRO A 104 -11.92 10.74 0.93
C PRO A 104 -12.66 9.77 1.86
N GLU A 105 -13.10 10.26 2.99
CA GLU A 105 -13.96 9.47 3.89
C GLU A 105 -15.34 9.25 3.29
N GLU A 106 -16.02 8.18 3.72
CA GLU A 106 -17.43 7.96 3.35
C GLU A 106 -18.27 9.21 3.70
N PRO A 107 -19.22 9.61 2.84
CA PRO A 107 -20.14 10.71 3.18
C PRO A 107 -20.82 10.46 4.53
N ALA A 108 -21.03 11.50 5.32
CA ALA A 108 -21.69 11.37 6.62
C ALA A 108 -23.08 10.75 6.49
N ASP A 109 -23.48 9.97 7.49
CA ASP A 109 -24.85 9.48 7.58
C ASP A 109 -25.84 10.66 7.76
N PRO A 110 -27.12 10.51 7.37
CA PRO A 110 -28.11 11.56 7.56
C PRO A 110 -28.22 11.95 9.04
N ALA A 111 -28.44 13.25 9.29
CA ALA A 111 -28.56 13.78 10.66
C ALA A 111 -29.71 13.16 11.47
N LEU A 112 -30.78 12.74 10.77
CA LEU A 112 -31.93 12.04 11.33
C LEU A 112 -32.16 10.76 10.52
N PRO A 113 -31.44 9.66 10.85
CA PRO A 113 -31.58 8.41 10.13
C PRO A 113 -32.98 7.80 10.28
N ALA A 114 -33.45 7.15 9.23
CA ALA A 114 -34.66 6.37 9.29
C ALA A 114 -34.48 5.17 10.24
N PRO A 115 -35.51 4.80 11.05
CA PRO A 115 -35.45 3.63 11.91
C PRO A 115 -35.33 2.35 11.08
N ALA A 116 -34.47 1.44 11.51
CA ALA A 116 -34.18 0.17 10.86
C ALA A 116 -34.63 -1.05 11.71
N ASP A 117 -35.38 -0.83 12.80
CA ASP A 117 -35.72 -1.88 13.77
C ASP A 117 -36.66 -2.98 13.22
N HIS A 118 -37.40 -2.69 12.16
CA HIS A 118 -38.41 -3.58 11.58
C HIS A 118 -38.37 -3.57 10.04
N ILE A 119 -37.23 -3.90 9.45
CA ILE A 119 -37.10 -4.07 8.01
C ILE A 119 -37.78 -5.37 7.59
N ARG A 120 -38.82 -5.27 6.73
CA ARG A 120 -39.55 -6.43 6.18
C ARG A 120 -38.83 -7.07 5.01
N GLY A 121 -38.06 -6.25 4.27
CA GLY A 121 -37.24 -6.71 3.16
C GLY A 121 -37.89 -6.54 1.78
N ASP A 122 -38.82 -5.59 1.60
CA ASP A 122 -39.24 -5.16 0.27
C ASP A 122 -38.10 -4.32 -0.35
N VAL A 123 -37.58 -4.71 -1.50
CA VAL A 123 -36.48 -4.00 -2.17
C VAL A 123 -36.92 -3.53 -3.54
N SER A 124 -36.67 -2.25 -3.84
CA SER A 124 -36.96 -1.66 -5.15
C SER A 124 -35.75 -0.93 -5.67
N PHE A 125 -35.39 -1.19 -6.91
CA PHE A 125 -34.42 -0.42 -7.66
C PHE A 125 -35.16 0.47 -8.67
N ARG A 126 -34.85 1.74 -8.71
CA ARG A 126 -35.56 2.76 -9.51
C ARG A 126 -34.54 3.49 -10.38
N HIS A 127 -34.49 3.16 -11.67
CA HIS A 127 -33.62 3.82 -12.65
C HIS A 127 -32.17 3.96 -12.20
N VAL A 128 -31.63 2.90 -11.59
CA VAL A 128 -30.28 2.90 -11.01
C VAL A 128 -29.22 2.99 -12.10
N ARG A 129 -28.34 3.97 -11.94
CA ARG A 129 -27.11 4.13 -12.73
C ARG A 129 -25.93 4.18 -11.79
N PHE A 130 -24.85 3.49 -12.19
CA PHE A 130 -23.64 3.48 -11.39
C PHE A 130 -22.42 3.06 -12.21
N GLY A 131 -21.29 3.71 -11.96
CA GLY A 131 -19.97 3.34 -12.43
C GLY A 131 -18.91 3.56 -11.35
N TYR A 132 -17.91 2.68 -11.28
CA TYR A 132 -16.73 2.94 -10.43
C TYR A 132 -15.86 4.07 -11.00
N ASP A 133 -15.97 4.29 -12.30
CA ASP A 133 -15.38 5.38 -13.05
C ASP A 133 -16.53 6.11 -13.76
N PRO A 134 -16.65 7.44 -13.60
CA PRO A 134 -17.70 8.22 -14.26
C PRO A 134 -17.75 8.06 -15.80
N GLU A 135 -16.61 7.75 -16.42
CA GLU A 135 -16.53 7.52 -17.85
C GLU A 135 -16.90 6.08 -18.26
N GLN A 136 -17.01 5.16 -17.31
CA GLN A 136 -17.28 3.74 -17.56
C GLN A 136 -18.43 3.22 -16.67
N PRO A 137 -19.68 3.54 -17.00
CA PRO A 137 -20.83 3.07 -16.25
C PRO A 137 -20.94 1.53 -16.33
N VAL A 138 -21.16 0.90 -15.18
CA VAL A 138 -21.38 -0.55 -15.04
C VAL A 138 -22.86 -0.90 -15.07
N ILE A 139 -23.70 -0.01 -14.51
CA ILE A 139 -25.15 -0.13 -14.51
C ILE A 139 -25.70 1.11 -15.19
N HIS A 140 -26.39 0.92 -16.33
CA HIS A 140 -26.81 2.03 -17.19
C HIS A 140 -28.17 2.60 -16.85
N ASP A 141 -29.14 1.75 -16.61
CA ASP A 141 -30.52 2.11 -16.18
C ASP A 141 -31.22 0.80 -15.79
N TRP A 142 -31.29 0.52 -14.51
CA TRP A 142 -31.86 -0.74 -14.05
C TRP A 142 -32.95 -0.50 -13.01
N SER A 143 -34.09 -1.14 -13.23
CA SER A 143 -35.24 -1.09 -12.32
C SER A 143 -35.77 -2.50 -12.07
N CYS A 144 -36.06 -2.80 -10.81
CA CYS A 144 -36.61 -4.09 -10.40
C CYS A 144 -37.28 -3.95 -9.03
N ASP A 145 -38.39 -4.66 -8.83
CA ASP A 145 -39.05 -4.79 -7.54
C ASP A 145 -38.92 -6.23 -7.03
N VAL A 146 -38.49 -6.38 -5.80
CA VAL A 146 -38.34 -7.64 -5.09
C VAL A 146 -39.17 -7.60 -3.82
N PRO A 147 -40.39 -8.17 -3.81
CA PRO A 147 -41.22 -8.22 -2.61
C PRO A 147 -40.57 -9.03 -1.48
N ALA A 148 -40.86 -8.67 -0.24
CA ALA A 148 -40.41 -9.39 0.95
C ALA A 148 -40.67 -10.91 0.86
N GLY A 149 -39.72 -11.70 1.35
CA GLY A 149 -39.79 -13.17 1.38
C GLY A 149 -39.56 -13.85 0.02
N ARG A 150 -39.24 -13.11 -1.03
CA ARG A 150 -38.93 -13.69 -2.35
C ARG A 150 -37.45 -13.97 -2.51
N THR A 151 -37.15 -15.06 -3.19
CA THR A 151 -35.79 -15.38 -3.64
C THR A 151 -35.63 -14.95 -5.08
N VAL A 152 -34.58 -14.19 -5.37
CA VAL A 152 -34.27 -13.66 -6.69
C VAL A 152 -32.86 -14.09 -7.11
N ALA A 153 -32.70 -14.54 -8.34
CA ALA A 153 -31.41 -14.86 -8.94
C ALA A 153 -31.00 -13.74 -9.91
N ILE A 154 -29.85 -13.12 -9.67
CA ILE A 154 -29.25 -12.15 -10.60
C ILE A 154 -28.30 -12.93 -11.52
N VAL A 155 -28.65 -13.02 -12.81
CA VAL A 155 -27.89 -13.77 -13.81
C VAL A 155 -27.29 -12.84 -14.87
N GLY A 156 -26.16 -13.22 -15.41
CA GLY A 156 -25.49 -12.45 -16.46
C GLY A 156 -24.02 -12.86 -16.62
N PRO A 157 -23.35 -12.45 -17.69
CA PRO A 157 -21.93 -12.76 -17.93
C PRO A 157 -21.03 -12.13 -16.86
N THR A 158 -19.76 -12.55 -16.83
CA THR A 158 -18.75 -11.93 -15.96
C THR A 158 -18.60 -10.45 -16.35
N GLY A 159 -18.55 -9.56 -15.36
CA GLY A 159 -18.49 -8.12 -15.58
C GLY A 159 -19.85 -7.42 -15.73
N ALA A 160 -20.99 -8.15 -15.78
CA ALA A 160 -22.33 -7.55 -15.93
C ALA A 160 -22.84 -6.78 -14.68
N GLY A 161 -22.03 -6.51 -13.67
CA GLY A 161 -22.40 -5.73 -12.51
C GLY A 161 -23.17 -6.49 -11.41
N LYS A 162 -23.27 -7.82 -11.45
CA LYS A 162 -24.00 -8.62 -10.44
C LYS A 162 -23.55 -8.32 -9.00
N THR A 163 -22.26 -8.38 -8.75
CA THR A 163 -21.68 -8.07 -7.43
C THR A 163 -21.84 -6.59 -7.08
N THR A 164 -21.81 -5.72 -8.08
CA THR A 164 -22.01 -4.28 -7.91
C THR A 164 -23.43 -3.99 -7.38
N MET A 165 -24.45 -4.70 -7.87
CA MET A 165 -25.82 -4.56 -7.37
C MET A 165 -25.94 -4.86 -5.87
N VAL A 166 -25.28 -5.93 -5.40
CA VAL A 166 -25.24 -6.29 -3.98
C VAL A 166 -24.52 -5.20 -3.17
N LYS A 167 -23.39 -4.69 -3.68
CA LYS A 167 -22.65 -3.62 -3.02
C LYS A 167 -23.45 -2.32 -2.92
N LEU A 168 -24.22 -1.98 -3.94
CA LEU A 168 -25.09 -0.81 -3.94
C LEU A 168 -26.25 -0.98 -2.96
N LEU A 169 -26.88 -2.17 -2.91
CA LEU A 169 -27.95 -2.47 -1.96
C LEU A 169 -27.49 -2.33 -0.50
N MET A 170 -26.27 -2.79 -0.19
CA MET A 170 -25.65 -2.65 1.14
C MET A 170 -25.04 -1.24 1.37
N ARG A 171 -25.19 -0.36 0.40
CA ARG A 171 -24.65 1.00 0.46
C ARG A 171 -23.15 1.05 0.74
N PHE A 172 -22.36 0.17 0.07
CA PHE A 172 -20.91 0.35 -0.01
C PHE A 172 -20.53 1.48 -0.98
N TYR A 173 -21.44 1.81 -1.88
CA TYR A 173 -21.38 2.95 -2.80
C TYR A 173 -22.78 3.54 -2.90
N ASP A 174 -22.87 4.85 -3.05
CA ASP A 174 -24.12 5.51 -3.41
C ASP A 174 -24.31 5.46 -4.94
N VAL A 175 -25.53 5.43 -5.43
CA VAL A 175 -25.84 5.42 -6.86
C VAL A 175 -25.58 6.78 -7.50
N ASP A 176 -25.11 6.80 -8.76
CA ASP A 176 -24.89 8.04 -9.50
C ASP A 176 -26.23 8.69 -9.92
N ALA A 177 -27.24 7.87 -10.22
CA ALA A 177 -28.59 8.31 -10.50
C ALA A 177 -29.59 7.23 -10.11
N GLY A 178 -30.84 7.63 -9.89
CA GLY A 178 -31.90 6.76 -9.42
C GLY A 178 -31.88 6.58 -7.90
N ALA A 179 -32.55 5.52 -7.44
CA ALA A 179 -32.68 5.21 -6.03
C ALA A 179 -32.78 3.70 -5.80
N ILE A 180 -32.30 3.26 -4.64
CA ILE A 180 -32.54 1.92 -4.12
C ILE A 180 -33.36 2.07 -2.85
N LEU A 181 -34.50 1.43 -2.82
CA LEU A 181 -35.44 1.54 -1.71
C LEU A 181 -35.49 0.21 -0.94
N VAL A 182 -35.48 0.30 0.39
CA VAL A 182 -35.76 -0.80 1.30
C VAL A 182 -37.01 -0.43 2.11
N ASP A 183 -38.05 -1.25 2.04
CA ASP A 183 -39.37 -0.96 2.60
C ASP A 183 -39.93 0.41 2.21
N GLY A 184 -39.72 0.82 0.94
CA GLY A 184 -40.18 2.08 0.37
C GLY A 184 -39.33 3.30 0.76
N ARG A 185 -38.24 3.15 1.50
CA ARG A 185 -37.32 4.24 1.87
C ARG A 185 -35.99 4.09 1.16
N ASP A 186 -35.40 5.20 0.74
CA ASP A 186 -34.09 5.20 0.11
C ASP A 186 -33.02 4.69 1.09
N VAL A 187 -32.12 3.85 0.61
CA VAL A 187 -31.01 3.34 1.43
C VAL A 187 -30.11 4.47 1.98
N ARG A 188 -30.14 5.63 1.34
CA ARG A 188 -29.42 6.83 1.77
C ARG A 188 -30.01 7.51 2.99
N ASP A 189 -31.29 7.24 3.30
CA ASP A 189 -31.98 7.78 4.47
C ASP A 189 -31.69 6.99 5.75
N TYR A 190 -31.12 5.80 5.66
CA TYR A 190 -30.73 4.99 6.81
C TYR A 190 -29.29 5.34 7.25
N ALA A 191 -28.98 5.15 8.55
CA ALA A 191 -27.60 5.04 8.97
C ALA A 191 -26.98 3.78 8.36
N ARG A 192 -25.76 3.87 7.79
CA ARG A 192 -25.11 2.73 7.12
C ARG A 192 -24.97 1.51 8.01
N GLY A 193 -24.59 1.73 9.28
CA GLY A 193 -24.44 0.66 10.26
C GLY A 193 -25.75 -0.10 10.53
N ASP A 194 -26.88 0.61 10.58
CA ASP A 194 -28.20 0.03 10.83
C ASP A 194 -28.72 -0.70 9.60
N LEU A 195 -28.58 -0.11 8.43
CA LEU A 195 -28.92 -0.73 7.16
C LEU A 195 -28.16 -2.03 6.95
N ARG A 196 -26.82 -2.00 7.12
CA ARG A 196 -25.95 -3.18 6.92
C ARG A 196 -26.24 -4.31 7.91
N ARG A 197 -26.71 -4.01 9.13
CA ARG A 197 -27.14 -5.04 10.10
C ARG A 197 -28.38 -5.80 9.65
N ALA A 198 -29.20 -5.22 8.79
CA ALA A 198 -30.38 -5.88 8.24
C ALA A 198 -30.04 -6.91 7.14
N PHE A 199 -28.80 -6.97 6.68
CA PHE A 199 -28.35 -7.89 5.63
C PHE A 199 -27.45 -8.97 6.18
N GLY A 200 -27.67 -10.21 5.75
CA GLY A 200 -26.70 -11.29 5.85
C GLY A 200 -25.98 -11.48 4.53
N MET A 201 -24.65 -11.36 4.52
CA MET A 201 -23.83 -11.53 3.32
C MET A 201 -23.03 -12.83 3.39
N VAL A 202 -23.13 -13.65 2.35
CA VAL A 202 -22.28 -14.84 2.17
C VAL A 202 -21.24 -14.49 1.10
N LEU A 203 -19.96 -14.54 1.46
CA LEU A 203 -18.86 -14.29 0.53
C LEU A 203 -18.60 -15.53 -0.33
N GLN A 204 -18.03 -15.31 -1.51
CA GLN A 204 -17.77 -16.38 -2.49
C GLN A 204 -16.63 -17.31 -2.05
N ASP A 205 -15.71 -16.82 -1.20
CA ASP A 205 -14.49 -17.51 -0.76
C ASP A 205 -14.56 -17.93 0.72
N THR A 206 -15.70 -18.48 1.16
CA THR A 206 -15.88 -19.02 2.51
C THR A 206 -15.81 -20.53 2.53
#